data_15f0a57959d5fb9d12e440b74898f066
#
_entry.id   15f0a57959d5fb9d12e440b74898f066
#
_cell.length_a   1.000
_cell.length_b   1.000
_cell.length_c   1.000
_cell.angle_alpha   90.00
_cell.angle_beta   90.00
_cell.angle_gamma   90.00
#
_symmetry.space_group_name_H-M   'P 1'
#
loop_
_entity.id
_entity.type
_entity.pdbx_description
1 polymer ?
#
loop_
_entity_poly.entity_id
_entity_poly.type
_entity_poly.pdbx_seq_one_letter_code
_entity_poly.pdbx_strand_id
1 'polypeptide(L)'
;MKRGRHIMKDLFEKAVAESKELTQRPSNETLLVMYGLYKQATEGDNENDPPSNPFDFVSKAKYEAWLGQKGKTREEAMAEYVELVNKLKG
;
A
#
# COMPACT_ATOMS: atom_id res chain seq x y z
N MET A 1 18.86 -22.90 3.55
CA MET A 1 18.59 -22.14 3.33
C MET A 1 17.53 -21.37 3.64
N LYS A 2 17.47 -20.41 3.89
CA LYS A 2 16.57 -19.61 4.30
C LYS A 2 16.06 -18.75 3.37
N ARG A 3 16.32 -18.81 2.15
CA ARG A 3 15.89 -17.87 1.26
C ARG A 3 14.47 -17.76 1.16
N GLY A 4 13.67 -18.71 1.32
CA GLY A 4 12.24 -18.59 1.15
C GLY A 4 11.57 -17.65 2.10
N ARG A 5 12.23 -17.31 3.20
CA ARG A 5 11.59 -16.47 4.15
C ARG A 5 11.34 -15.10 3.73
N HIS A 6 12.05 -14.59 2.77
CA HIS A 6 11.91 -13.20 2.36
C HIS A 6 11.31 -13.04 0.97
N ILE A 7 10.75 -14.12 0.42
CA ILE A 7 10.19 -14.05 -0.93
C ILE A 7 9.11 -12.98 -1.05
N MET A 8 8.17 -12.96 -0.11
CA MET A 8 7.08 -11.99 -0.19
C MET A 8 7.62 -10.56 -0.06
N LYS A 9 8.56 -10.34 0.83
CA LYS A 9 9.15 -9.02 0.97
C LYS A 9 9.86 -8.60 -0.31
N ASP A 10 10.59 -9.52 -0.93
CA ASP A 10 11.29 -9.22 -2.18
C ASP A 10 10.30 -8.89 -3.29
N LEU A 11 9.23 -9.66 -3.41
CA LEU A 11 8.20 -9.39 -4.40
C LEU A 11 7.54 -8.04 -4.15
N PHE A 12 7.30 -7.72 -2.89
CA PHE A 12 6.70 -6.45 -2.54
C PHE A 12 7.61 -5.29 -2.92
N GLU A 13 8.90 -5.39 -2.60
CA GLU A 13 9.85 -4.33 -2.92
C GLU A 13 9.97 -4.14 -4.43
N LYS A 14 9.92 -5.24 -5.18
CA LYS A 14 9.94 -5.16 -6.62
C LYS A 14 8.69 -4.46 -7.13
N ALA A 15 7.53 -4.79 -6.56
CA ALA A 15 6.28 -4.15 -6.97
C ALA A 15 6.30 -2.66 -6.66
N VAL A 16 6.87 -2.27 -5.53
CA VAL A 16 6.98 -0.84 -5.20
C VAL A 16 7.80 -0.12 -6.26
N ALA A 17 8.92 -0.71 -6.66
CA ALA A 17 9.74 -0.11 -7.71
C ALA A 17 8.99 -0.05 -9.03
N GLU A 18 8.27 -1.12 -9.37
CA GLU A 18 7.54 -1.17 -10.63
C GLU A 18 6.36 -0.19 -10.66
N SER A 19 5.78 0.10 -9.51
CA SER A 19 4.68 1.04 -9.45
C SER A 19 5.08 2.44 -9.91
N LYS A 20 6.36 2.76 -9.79
CA LYS A 20 6.87 4.06 -10.20
C LYS A 20 7.14 4.13 -11.70
N GLU A 21 7.07 2.99 -12.37
CA GLU A 21 7.35 2.91 -13.80
C GLU A 21 6.13 2.57 -14.64
N LEU A 22 4.95 2.67 -14.05
CA LEU A 22 3.73 2.39 -14.80
C LEU A 22 3.58 3.38 -15.93
N THR A 23 3.18 2.88 -17.11
CA THR A 23 3.05 3.73 -18.29
C THR A 23 1.83 4.64 -18.21
N GLN A 24 0.81 4.23 -17.45
CA GLN A 24 -0.36 5.05 -17.25
C GLN A 24 -0.56 5.28 -15.77
N ARG A 25 -0.87 6.54 -15.41
CA ARG A 25 -1.10 6.87 -14.03
C ARG A 25 -2.41 6.25 -13.56
N PRO A 26 -2.42 5.48 -12.48
CA PRO A 26 -3.67 4.93 -11.94
C PRO A 26 -4.60 6.05 -11.48
N SER A 27 -5.87 5.70 -11.33
CA SER A 27 -6.84 6.67 -10.80
C SER A 27 -6.48 7.07 -9.38
N ASN A 28 -7.01 8.19 -8.92
CA ASN A 28 -6.77 8.64 -7.56
C ASN A 28 -7.25 7.60 -6.55
N GLU A 29 -8.36 6.95 -6.83
CA GLU A 29 -8.87 5.91 -5.94
C GLU A 29 -7.89 4.74 -5.84
N THR A 30 -7.36 4.32 -6.97
CA THR A 30 -6.38 3.24 -6.98
C THR A 30 -5.11 3.65 -6.24
N LEU A 31 -4.66 4.88 -6.43
CA LEU A 31 -3.47 5.37 -5.74
C LEU A 31 -3.67 5.37 -4.22
N LEU A 32 -4.88 5.69 -3.76
CA LEU A 32 -5.17 5.64 -2.34
C LEU A 32 -5.16 4.21 -1.80
N VAL A 33 -5.71 3.26 -2.57
CA VAL A 33 -5.65 1.86 -2.18
C VAL A 33 -4.19 1.42 -2.08
N MET A 34 -3.37 1.77 -3.06
CA MET A 34 -1.96 1.43 -3.04
C MET A 34 -1.27 2.03 -1.82
N TYR A 35 -1.58 3.27 -1.48
CA TYR A 35 -1.01 3.92 -0.32
C TYR A 35 -1.37 3.16 0.96
N GLY A 36 -2.66 2.83 1.12
CA GLY A 36 -3.12 2.12 2.31
C GLY A 36 -2.46 0.77 2.47
N LEU A 37 -2.36 0.03 1.36
CA LEU A 37 -1.71 -1.28 1.39
C LEU A 37 -0.22 -1.15 1.70
N TYR A 38 0.44 -0.15 1.12
CA TYR A 38 1.84 0.08 1.38
C TYR A 38 2.09 0.39 2.86
N LYS A 39 1.29 1.26 3.43
CA LYS A 39 1.44 1.61 4.84
C LYS A 39 1.15 0.40 5.74
N GLN A 40 0.11 -0.35 5.42
CA GLN A 40 -0.22 -1.53 6.21
C GLN A 40 0.91 -2.58 6.10
N ALA A 41 1.49 -2.71 4.92
CA ALA A 41 2.57 -3.66 4.70
C ALA A 41 3.85 -3.27 5.43
N THR A 42 4.11 -1.98 5.57
CA THR A 42 5.38 -1.51 6.14
C THR A 42 5.25 -1.16 7.63
N GLU A 43 4.10 -0.68 8.06
CA GLU A 43 3.95 -0.20 9.44
C GLU A 43 2.87 -0.92 10.25
N GLY A 44 2.05 -1.73 9.61
CA GLY A 44 0.96 -2.39 10.31
C GLY A 44 -0.25 -1.47 10.44
N ASP A 45 -1.07 -1.73 11.46
CA ASP A 45 -2.30 -0.96 11.66
C ASP A 45 -2.03 0.52 11.89
N ASN A 46 -2.93 1.35 11.33
CA ASN A 46 -2.85 2.78 11.55
C ASN A 46 -3.39 3.11 12.95
N GLU A 47 -2.50 3.48 13.84
CA GLU A 47 -2.87 3.86 15.19
C GLU A 47 -2.63 5.34 15.45
N ASN A 48 -2.46 6.11 14.40
CA ASN A 48 -2.27 7.55 14.53
C ASN A 48 -3.60 8.26 14.73
N ASP A 49 -3.54 9.45 15.28
CA ASP A 49 -4.72 10.29 15.37
C ASP A 49 -5.08 10.83 13.99
N PRO A 50 -6.35 11.11 13.74
CA PRO A 50 -6.72 11.72 12.46
C PRO A 50 -6.05 13.08 12.28
N PRO A 51 -5.87 13.53 11.04
CA PRO A 51 -5.31 14.86 10.79
C PRO A 51 -6.18 15.93 11.46
N SER A 52 -5.52 16.92 12.06
CA SER A 52 -6.25 17.92 12.82
C SER A 52 -6.84 19.02 11.94
N ASN A 53 -6.27 19.25 10.77
CA ASN A 53 -6.78 20.30 9.89
C ASN A 53 -7.93 19.76 9.05
N PRO A 54 -9.17 20.24 9.27
CA PRO A 54 -10.32 19.67 8.56
C PRO A 54 -10.32 19.99 7.05
N PHE A 55 -9.48 20.93 6.63
CA PHE A 55 -9.41 21.27 5.23
C PHE A 55 -8.27 20.57 4.48
N ASP A 56 -7.49 19.73 5.18
CA ASP A 56 -6.44 18.97 4.54
C ASP A 56 -7.02 17.67 4.03
N PHE A 57 -7.69 17.74 2.90
CA PHE A 57 -8.41 16.60 2.35
C PHE A 57 -7.48 15.49 1.91
N VAL A 58 -6.28 15.83 1.47
CA VAL A 58 -5.32 14.80 1.03
C VAL A 58 -4.85 13.96 2.21
N SER A 59 -4.46 14.61 3.30
CA SER A 59 -4.01 13.88 4.48
C SER A 59 -5.14 13.04 5.06
N LYS A 60 -6.35 13.56 5.04
CA LYS A 60 -7.50 12.82 5.54
C LYS A 60 -7.77 11.58 4.71
N ALA A 61 -7.73 11.72 3.38
CA ALA A 61 -7.95 10.59 2.49
C ALA A 61 -6.89 9.51 2.68
N LYS A 62 -5.63 9.90 2.83
CA LYS A 62 -4.56 8.96 3.08
C LYS A 62 -4.73 8.26 4.42
N TYR A 63 -5.09 9.02 5.45
CA TYR A 63 -5.31 8.46 6.77
C TYR A 63 -6.40 7.38 6.71
N GLU A 64 -7.49 7.68 6.05
CA GLU A 64 -8.61 6.75 5.96
C GLU A 64 -8.28 5.54 5.08
N ALA A 65 -7.50 5.75 4.02
CA ALA A 65 -7.10 4.65 3.16
C ALA A 65 -6.27 3.62 3.93
N TRP A 66 -5.37 4.10 4.79
CA TRP A 66 -4.57 3.21 5.62
C TRP A 66 -5.43 2.58 6.71
N LEU A 67 -6.27 3.37 7.37
CA LEU A 67 -7.13 2.87 8.43
C LEU A 67 -8.04 1.75 7.91
N GLY A 68 -8.49 1.87 6.66
CA GLY A 68 -9.35 0.87 6.06
C GLY A 68 -8.70 -0.50 5.88
N GLN A 69 -7.38 -0.58 5.97
CA GLN A 69 -6.67 -1.84 5.86
C GLN A 69 -6.44 -2.51 7.21
N LYS A 70 -6.91 -1.89 8.28
CA LYS A 70 -6.68 -2.40 9.61
C LYS A 70 -7.06 -3.87 9.74
N GLY A 71 -6.25 -4.61 10.43
CA GLY A 71 -6.47 -6.04 10.66
C GLY A 71 -5.73 -6.93 9.69
N LYS A 72 -5.28 -6.42 8.55
CA LYS A 72 -4.49 -7.24 7.65
C LYS A 72 -3.08 -7.37 8.20
N THR A 73 -2.50 -8.55 8.05
CA THR A 73 -1.10 -8.71 8.41
C THR A 73 -0.25 -7.98 7.38
N ARG A 74 0.99 -7.70 7.73
CA ARG A 74 1.90 -7.07 6.79
C ARG A 74 2.04 -7.89 5.53
N GLU A 75 2.12 -9.23 5.68
CA GLU A 75 2.26 -10.10 4.54
C GLU A 75 1.04 -10.12 3.65
N GLU A 76 -0.15 -10.08 4.25
CA GLU A 76 -1.37 -10.00 3.47
C GLU A 76 -1.42 -8.70 2.66
N ALA A 77 -1.02 -7.60 3.28
CA ALA A 77 -1.01 -6.32 2.59
C ALA A 77 0.04 -6.31 1.47
N MET A 78 1.20 -6.92 1.72
CA MET A 78 2.22 -7.05 0.68
C MET A 78 1.70 -7.82 -0.52
N ALA A 79 1.04 -8.96 -0.27
CA ALA A 79 0.52 -9.78 -1.35
C ALA A 79 -0.51 -9.03 -2.16
N GLU A 80 -1.39 -8.29 -1.51
CA GLU A 80 -2.42 -7.53 -2.21
C GLU A 80 -1.81 -6.39 -3.02
N TYR A 81 -0.76 -5.75 -2.48
CA TYR A 81 -0.06 -4.71 -3.20
C TYR A 81 0.57 -5.26 -4.48
N VAL A 82 1.26 -6.39 -4.36
CA VAL A 82 1.88 -7.04 -5.51
C VAL A 82 0.83 -7.37 -6.57
N GLU A 83 -0.28 -7.93 -6.14
CA GLU A 83 -1.34 -8.31 -7.06
C GLU A 83 -1.90 -7.10 -7.79
N LEU A 84 -2.10 -6.00 -7.06
CA LEU A 84 -2.63 -4.78 -7.65
C LEU A 84 -1.65 -4.21 -8.69
N VAL A 85 -0.37 -4.14 -8.35
CA VAL A 85 0.63 -3.62 -9.28
C VAL A 85 0.68 -4.49 -10.54
N ASN A 86 0.61 -5.81 -10.37
CA ASN A 86 0.62 -6.70 -11.53
C ASN A 86 -0.57 -6.45 -12.45
N LYS A 87 -1.74 -6.17 -11.88
CA LYS A 87 -2.89 -5.83 -12.70
C LYS A 87 -2.68 -4.51 -13.45
N LEU A 88 -2.06 -3.55 -12.78
CA LEU A 88 -1.84 -2.24 -13.40
C LEU A 88 -0.79 -2.29 -14.49
N LYS A 89 0.12 -3.25 -14.43
CA LYS A 89 1.11 -3.41 -15.48
C LYS A 89 0.48 -3.94 -16.76
N GLY A 90 -0.65 -4.52 -16.63
CA GLY A 90 -1.35 -5.09 -17.77
C GLY A 90 -0.86 -6.45 -18.08
#